data_0fb431641f6f2e897acba7f0445398f8
#
_entry.id   0fb431641f6f2e897acba7f0445398f8
#
_cell.length_a   1.000
_cell.length_b   1.000
_cell.length_c   1.000
_cell.angle_alpha   90.00
_cell.angle_beta   90.00
_cell.angle_gamma   90.00
#
_symmetry.space_group_name_H-M   'P 1'
#
loop_
_entity.id
_entity.type
_entity.pdbx_description
1 polymer ?
#
loop_
_entity_poly.entity_id
_entity_poly.type
_entity_poly.pdbx_seq_one_letter_code
_entity_poly.pdbx_strand_id
1 'polypeptide(L)'
;MAVSREPILKRCRYLGISPMVMGISKESNRNPGANNRKKLSEYGMQLKEKQKLKFIYGVGEKQFYHYFEIATKMEGKAGDNLVTCLESRLDSVVFRMGLALTRRGFARTRREARQLVTHKHFTVNGVRVDIPSYRVKVGDVIALHDTSKSSQKFKDVVEQTADRTVPLWLDVNKEAFSATVTRMPVPEDLDYEVAAHLIVELYSK
;
A
#
# COMPACT_ATOMS: atom_id res chain seq x y z
N MET A 1 -12.17 -12.89 -2.87
CA MET A 1 -11.25 -11.83 -3.35
C MET A 1 -10.00 -12.51 -3.93
N ALA A 2 -9.56 -12.14 -5.14
CA ALA A 2 -8.37 -12.74 -5.76
C ALA A 2 -7.11 -12.32 -4.99
N VAL A 3 -6.37 -13.28 -4.47
CA VAL A 3 -5.09 -13.07 -3.77
C VAL A 3 -3.97 -13.53 -4.69
N SER A 4 -3.04 -12.62 -5.03
CA SER A 4 -1.82 -12.99 -5.74
C SER A 4 -0.91 -13.80 -4.83
N ARG A 5 -0.54 -15.01 -5.27
CA ARG A 5 0.41 -15.90 -4.59
C ARG A 5 1.81 -15.88 -5.23
N GLU A 6 2.07 -14.89 -6.08
CA GLU A 6 3.37 -14.76 -6.74
C GLU A 6 4.51 -14.58 -5.74
N PRO A 7 5.70 -15.16 -6.00
CA PRO A 7 6.87 -15.02 -5.15
C PRO A 7 7.37 -13.56 -5.17
N ILE A 8 7.31 -12.90 -4.01
CA ILE A 8 7.52 -11.45 -3.88
C ILE A 8 8.91 -11.03 -4.34
N LEU A 9 9.98 -11.67 -3.87
CA LEU A 9 11.36 -11.31 -4.24
C LEU A 9 11.64 -11.41 -5.74
N LYS A 10 11.07 -12.42 -6.41
CA LYS A 10 11.20 -12.58 -7.86
C LYS A 10 10.50 -11.42 -8.59
N ARG A 11 9.31 -11.05 -8.11
CA ARG A 11 8.51 -9.99 -8.73
C ARG A 11 9.12 -8.62 -8.48
N CYS A 12 9.61 -8.35 -7.27
CA CYS A 12 10.31 -7.11 -6.94
C CYS A 12 11.52 -6.89 -7.86
N ARG A 13 12.35 -7.91 -8.05
CA ARG A 13 13.50 -7.85 -8.98
C ARG A 13 13.09 -7.53 -10.42
N TYR A 14 12.06 -8.20 -10.91
CA TYR A 14 11.55 -7.95 -12.27
C TYR A 14 11.04 -6.52 -12.45
N LEU A 15 10.32 -6.00 -11.45
CA LEU A 15 9.73 -4.66 -11.48
C LEU A 15 10.71 -3.54 -11.10
N GLY A 16 11.87 -3.87 -10.53
CA GLY A 16 12.82 -2.89 -10.04
C GLY A 16 12.37 -2.20 -8.75
N ILE A 17 11.66 -2.91 -7.88
CA ILE A 17 11.15 -2.40 -6.60
C ILE A 17 11.98 -2.98 -5.48
N SER A 18 12.34 -2.15 -4.48
CA SER A 18 12.93 -2.66 -3.25
C SER A 18 11.93 -3.57 -2.50
N PRO A 19 12.36 -4.74 -2.00
CA PRO A 19 11.51 -5.60 -1.18
C PRO A 19 10.96 -4.90 0.07
N MET A 20 11.66 -3.88 0.57
CA MET A 20 11.26 -3.09 1.74
C MET A 20 9.93 -2.35 1.52
N VAL A 21 9.63 -1.89 0.29
CA VAL A 21 8.33 -1.29 -0.08
C VAL A 21 7.18 -2.25 0.16
N MET A 22 7.44 -3.55 0.02
CA MET A 22 6.47 -4.61 0.33
C MET A 22 6.49 -5.02 1.81
N GLY A 23 7.36 -4.41 2.62
CA GLY A 23 7.56 -4.73 4.03
C GLY A 23 8.41 -5.98 4.27
N ILE A 24 9.25 -6.38 3.32
CA ILE A 24 10.13 -7.55 3.43
C ILE A 24 11.57 -7.10 3.58
N SER A 25 12.20 -7.42 4.70
CA SER A 25 13.60 -7.11 4.98
C SER A 25 14.60 -8.12 4.40
N LYS A 26 14.09 -9.21 3.79
CA LYS A 26 14.96 -10.24 3.21
C LYS A 26 15.55 -9.77 1.90
N GLU A 27 16.85 -9.65 1.84
CA GLU A 27 17.60 -9.38 0.62
C GLU A 27 18.06 -10.69 -0.04
N SER A 28 18.22 -10.66 -1.34
CA SER A 28 18.73 -11.79 -2.11
C SER A 28 19.76 -11.30 -3.11
N ASN A 29 20.99 -11.77 -2.99
CA ASN A 29 22.09 -11.45 -3.91
C ASN A 29 21.89 -12.09 -5.30
N ARG A 30 20.96 -13.03 -5.44
CA ARG A 30 20.67 -13.70 -6.70
C ARG A 30 19.89 -12.80 -7.64
N ASN A 31 20.52 -12.34 -8.71
CA ASN A 31 19.87 -11.58 -9.78
C ASN A 31 20.02 -12.28 -11.15
N PRO A 32 19.24 -13.31 -11.44
CA PRO A 32 19.35 -14.08 -12.69
C PRO A 32 19.00 -13.25 -13.93
N GLY A 33 18.37 -12.10 -13.80
CA GLY A 33 18.02 -11.18 -14.89
C GLY A 33 19.08 -10.12 -15.19
N ALA A 34 20.16 -10.05 -14.42
CA ALA A 34 21.21 -9.03 -14.61
C ALA A 34 21.85 -9.05 -16.00
N ASN A 35 21.95 -10.24 -16.61
CA ASN A 35 22.55 -10.44 -17.95
C ASN A 35 21.56 -10.20 -19.11
N ASN A 36 20.28 -10.04 -18.85
CA ASN A 36 19.26 -9.85 -19.87
C ASN A 36 19.09 -8.36 -20.15
N ARG A 37 20.02 -7.77 -20.92
CA ARG A 37 20.08 -6.35 -21.29
C ARG A 37 19.21 -6.00 -22.51
N LYS A 38 18.14 -6.74 -22.78
CA LYS A 38 17.20 -6.33 -23.85
C LYS A 38 16.58 -4.99 -23.49
N LYS A 39 16.79 -4.00 -24.37
CA LYS A 39 16.15 -2.69 -24.26
C LYS A 39 14.63 -2.90 -24.30
N LEU A 40 13.91 -2.41 -23.29
CA LEU A 40 12.46 -2.46 -23.27
C LEU A 40 11.90 -1.51 -24.33
N SER A 41 10.87 -1.94 -25.04
CA SER A 41 10.07 -1.05 -25.89
C SER A 41 9.32 -0.04 -25.01
N GLU A 42 8.88 1.06 -25.61
CA GLU A 42 8.06 2.07 -24.93
C GLU A 42 6.81 1.44 -24.27
N TYR A 43 6.07 0.63 -25.03
CA TYR A 43 4.95 -0.15 -24.49
C TYR A 43 5.38 -1.04 -23.30
N GLY A 44 6.54 -1.67 -23.38
CA GLY A 44 7.08 -2.50 -22.31
C GLY A 44 7.38 -1.71 -21.03
N MET A 45 7.85 -0.46 -21.16
CA MET A 45 8.07 0.44 -20.01
C MET A 45 6.75 0.87 -19.38
N GLN A 46 5.77 1.29 -20.19
CA GLN A 46 4.43 1.66 -19.72
C GLN A 46 3.75 0.49 -18.99
N LEU A 47 3.81 -0.70 -19.57
CA LEU A 47 3.26 -1.91 -18.97
C LEU A 47 3.96 -2.26 -17.65
N LYS A 48 5.28 -2.10 -17.56
CA LYS A 48 6.07 -2.39 -16.36
C LYS A 48 5.66 -1.46 -15.21
N GLU A 49 5.50 -0.16 -15.45
CA GLU A 49 5.06 0.80 -14.44
C GLU A 49 3.63 0.49 -13.95
N LYS A 50 2.71 0.14 -14.84
CA LYS A 50 1.39 -0.33 -14.45
C LYS A 50 1.46 -1.58 -13.55
N GLN A 51 2.25 -2.59 -13.94
CA GLN A 51 2.41 -3.81 -13.15
C GLN A 51 3.08 -3.54 -11.79
N LYS A 52 3.95 -2.53 -11.70
CA LYS A 52 4.59 -2.08 -10.47
C LYS A 52 3.54 -1.63 -9.44
N LEU A 53 2.67 -0.68 -9.79
CA LEU A 53 1.60 -0.22 -8.91
C LEU A 53 0.63 -1.35 -8.55
N LYS A 54 0.17 -2.12 -9.53
CA LYS A 54 -0.71 -3.27 -9.29
C LYS A 54 -0.14 -4.24 -8.28
N PHE A 55 1.15 -4.51 -8.37
CA PHE A 55 1.82 -5.46 -7.48
C PHE A 55 1.97 -4.89 -6.06
N ILE A 56 2.38 -3.62 -5.92
CA ILE A 56 2.53 -2.95 -4.62
C ILE A 56 1.20 -2.98 -3.85
N TYR A 57 0.10 -2.58 -4.48
CA TYR A 57 -1.21 -2.50 -3.84
C TYR A 57 -2.00 -3.80 -3.87
N GLY A 58 -1.49 -4.84 -4.53
CA GLY A 58 -2.18 -6.13 -4.63
C GLY A 58 -3.54 -6.05 -5.31
N VAL A 59 -3.70 -5.17 -6.31
CA VAL A 59 -4.96 -4.91 -7.02
C VAL A 59 -5.02 -5.71 -8.32
N GLY A 60 -6.19 -6.31 -8.63
CA GLY A 60 -6.43 -6.97 -9.90
C GLY A 60 -6.60 -5.98 -11.06
N GLU A 61 -6.46 -6.42 -12.32
CA GLU A 61 -6.50 -5.55 -13.51
C GLU A 61 -7.82 -4.75 -13.61
N LYS A 62 -8.95 -5.45 -13.53
CA LYS A 62 -10.29 -4.83 -13.61
C LYS A 62 -10.48 -3.73 -12.53
N GLN A 63 -10.04 -4.01 -11.31
CA GLN A 63 -10.15 -3.08 -10.21
C GLN A 63 -9.18 -1.90 -10.37
N PHE A 64 -7.98 -2.14 -10.90
CA PHE A 64 -7.00 -1.10 -11.17
C PHE A 64 -7.50 -0.13 -12.25
N TYR A 65 -8.10 -0.67 -13.32
CA TYR A 65 -8.73 0.13 -14.37
C TYR A 65 -9.86 1.00 -13.79
N HIS A 66 -10.68 0.46 -12.90
CA HIS A 66 -11.73 1.24 -12.23
C HIS A 66 -11.15 2.40 -11.39
N TYR A 67 -10.02 2.21 -10.70
CA TYR A 67 -9.33 3.32 -10.02
C TYR A 67 -8.81 4.36 -11.01
N PHE A 68 -8.34 3.93 -12.16
CA PHE A 68 -7.91 4.85 -13.22
C PHE A 68 -9.08 5.69 -13.75
N GLU A 69 -10.26 5.09 -14.00
CA GLU A 69 -11.46 5.83 -14.41
C GLU A 69 -11.90 6.86 -13.35
N ILE A 70 -11.77 6.52 -12.07
CA ILE A 70 -12.05 7.48 -10.99
C ILE A 70 -11.04 8.63 -11.01
N ALA A 71 -9.76 8.30 -11.13
CA ALA A 71 -8.68 9.27 -11.12
C ALA A 71 -8.75 10.28 -12.28
N THR A 72 -9.20 9.82 -13.45
CA THR A 72 -9.39 10.71 -14.62
C THR A 72 -10.56 11.66 -14.48
N LYS A 73 -11.56 11.34 -13.64
CA LYS A 73 -12.71 12.22 -13.36
C LYS A 73 -12.42 13.23 -12.24
N MET A 74 -11.33 13.07 -11.51
CA MET A 74 -10.92 14.00 -10.47
C MET A 74 -10.16 15.18 -11.07
N GLU A 75 -10.26 16.34 -10.45
CA GLU A 75 -9.47 17.52 -10.82
C GLU A 75 -7.97 17.27 -10.63
N GLY A 76 -7.15 17.79 -11.54
CA GLY A 76 -5.70 17.69 -11.49
C GLY A 76 -5.11 16.61 -12.41
N LYS A 77 -3.89 16.16 -12.13
CA LYS A 77 -3.19 15.16 -12.93
C LYS A 77 -3.71 13.76 -12.63
N ALA A 78 -4.23 13.07 -13.63
CA ALA A 78 -4.78 11.72 -13.49
C ALA A 78 -3.80 10.71 -12.86
N GLY A 79 -2.50 10.85 -13.14
CA GLY A 79 -1.47 10.01 -12.55
C GLY A 79 -1.33 10.20 -11.04
N ASP A 80 -1.34 11.44 -10.57
CA ASP A 80 -1.24 11.78 -9.15
C ASP A 80 -2.52 11.36 -8.41
N ASN A 81 -3.68 11.64 -9.02
CA ASN A 81 -4.98 11.21 -8.51
C ASN A 81 -5.07 9.68 -8.37
N LEU A 82 -4.49 8.92 -9.32
CA LEU A 82 -4.44 7.46 -9.24
C LEU A 82 -3.65 6.99 -8.01
N VAL A 83 -2.50 7.60 -7.74
CA VAL A 83 -1.69 7.32 -6.56
C VAL A 83 -2.46 7.64 -5.29
N THR A 84 -3.09 8.83 -5.22
CA THR A 84 -3.94 9.26 -4.11
C THR A 84 -5.09 8.26 -3.86
N CYS A 85 -5.78 7.81 -4.92
CA CYS A 85 -6.82 6.79 -4.80
C CYS A 85 -6.33 5.45 -4.27
N LEU A 86 -5.10 5.05 -4.60
CA LEU A 86 -4.51 3.79 -4.15
C LEU A 86 -3.96 3.87 -2.72
N GLU A 87 -3.36 4.99 -2.33
CA GLU A 87 -2.86 5.19 -0.96
C GLU A 87 -3.99 5.48 0.04
N SER A 88 -5.08 6.14 -0.37
CA SER A 88 -6.25 6.41 0.49
C SER A 88 -7.10 5.17 0.80
N ARG A 89 -6.76 4.00 0.31
CA ARG A 89 -7.43 2.74 0.67
C ARG A 89 -7.12 2.37 2.11
N LEU A 90 -8.10 1.83 2.83
CA LEU A 90 -7.96 1.44 4.23
C LEU A 90 -6.82 0.42 4.45
N ASP A 91 -6.64 -0.55 3.54
CA ASP A 91 -5.53 -1.51 3.63
C ASP A 91 -4.15 -0.83 3.50
N SER A 92 -4.03 0.21 2.68
CA SER A 92 -2.82 1.00 2.54
C SER A 92 -2.58 1.91 3.75
N VAL A 93 -3.63 2.56 4.24
CA VAL A 93 -3.56 3.41 5.44
C VAL A 93 -3.11 2.60 6.66
N VAL A 94 -3.72 1.45 6.91
CA VAL A 94 -3.34 0.54 8.00
C VAL A 94 -1.88 0.09 7.89
N PHE A 95 -1.38 -0.14 6.67
CA PHE A 95 0.03 -0.43 6.45
C PHE A 95 0.93 0.79 6.78
N ARG A 96 0.52 2.00 6.38
CA ARG A 96 1.25 3.24 6.62
C ARG A 96 1.23 3.70 8.07
N MET A 97 0.16 3.43 8.80
CA MET A 97 0.06 3.72 10.24
C MET A 97 1.14 3.01 11.07
N GLY A 98 1.86 2.05 10.49
CA GLY A 98 2.85 1.28 11.22
C GLY A 98 2.27 0.38 12.31
N LEU A 99 0.94 0.28 12.43
CA LEU A 99 0.25 -0.68 13.31
C LEU A 99 0.36 -2.12 12.80
N ALA A 100 1.13 -2.28 11.75
CA ALA A 100 1.42 -3.53 11.11
C ALA A 100 2.84 -3.97 11.47
N LEU A 101 3.01 -4.75 12.49
CA LEU A 101 4.28 -4.99 13.18
C LEU A 101 4.62 -6.43 13.39
N THR A 102 5.82 -6.73 13.40
CA THR A 102 6.88 -7.20 14.27
C THR A 102 7.87 -8.14 13.60
N ARG A 103 9.04 -8.34 14.22
CA ARG A 103 10.08 -9.29 13.77
C ARG A 103 9.60 -10.73 13.56
N ARG A 104 8.42 -11.11 14.07
CA ARG A 104 7.91 -12.49 14.05
C ARG A 104 6.46 -12.70 13.61
N GLY A 105 5.72 -11.70 13.09
CA GLY A 105 4.47 -12.13 12.59
C GLY A 105 3.26 -11.25 12.39
N PHE A 106 3.29 -9.94 12.37
CA PHE A 106 2.10 -9.16 12.02
C PHE A 106 2.44 -8.01 11.09
N ALA A 107 1.62 -7.90 10.05
CA ALA A 107 1.56 -6.90 8.98
C ALA A 107 2.86 -6.14 8.67
N ARG A 108 3.93 -6.85 8.45
CA ARG A 108 5.10 -6.31 7.74
C ARG A 108 4.75 -5.93 6.33
N THR A 109 3.66 -6.48 5.81
CA THR A 109 3.32 -6.42 4.39
C THR A 109 1.94 -5.84 4.19
N ARG A 110 1.73 -5.17 3.06
CA ARG A 110 0.40 -4.69 2.64
C ARG A 110 -0.64 -5.84 2.57
N ARG A 111 -0.21 -7.07 2.30
CA ARG A 111 -1.08 -8.25 2.29
C ARG A 111 -1.64 -8.56 3.67
N GLU A 112 -0.81 -8.43 4.68
CA GLU A 112 -1.20 -8.66 6.06
C GLU A 112 -2.12 -7.53 6.58
N ALA A 113 -1.81 -6.26 6.29
CA ALA A 113 -2.69 -5.14 6.59
C ALA A 113 -4.10 -5.39 5.99
N ARG A 114 -4.15 -5.84 4.74
CA ARG A 114 -5.40 -6.22 4.09
C ARG A 114 -6.13 -7.36 4.81
N GLN A 115 -5.42 -8.36 5.29
CA GLN A 115 -6.01 -9.46 6.06
C GLN A 115 -6.59 -8.96 7.38
N LEU A 116 -5.89 -8.11 8.10
CA LEU A 116 -6.36 -7.52 9.35
C LEU A 116 -7.64 -6.70 9.15
N VAL A 117 -7.71 -5.89 8.08
CA VAL A 117 -8.94 -5.17 7.73
C VAL A 117 -10.08 -6.16 7.45
N THR A 118 -9.85 -7.17 6.61
CA THR A 118 -10.88 -8.18 6.28
C THR A 118 -11.37 -8.94 7.51
N HIS A 119 -10.52 -9.12 8.52
CA HIS A 119 -10.86 -9.76 9.79
C HIS A 119 -11.53 -8.81 10.80
N LYS A 120 -11.91 -7.58 10.37
CA LYS A 120 -12.66 -6.61 11.18
C LYS A 120 -11.91 -6.12 12.43
N HIS A 121 -10.59 -6.04 12.36
CA HIS A 121 -9.80 -5.53 13.48
C HIS A 121 -9.80 -4.00 13.57
N PHE A 122 -10.24 -3.28 12.53
CA PHE A 122 -10.21 -1.83 12.45
C PHE A 122 -11.60 -1.21 12.41
N THR A 123 -11.68 0.00 12.96
CA THR A 123 -12.84 0.89 12.88
C THR A 123 -12.46 2.17 12.17
N VAL A 124 -13.41 2.77 11.47
CA VAL A 124 -13.33 4.12 10.91
C VAL A 124 -14.43 4.94 11.56
N ASN A 125 -14.07 6.03 12.22
CA ASN A 125 -15.01 6.87 12.98
C ASN A 125 -15.89 6.06 13.96
N GLY A 126 -15.30 5.05 14.62
CA GLY A 126 -15.99 4.19 15.57
C GLY A 126 -16.75 3.00 14.95
N VAL A 127 -16.98 2.99 13.63
CA VAL A 127 -17.70 1.91 12.93
C VAL A 127 -16.73 0.87 12.39
N ARG A 128 -17.00 -0.42 12.64
CA ARG A 128 -16.18 -1.53 12.07
C ARG A 128 -16.28 -1.56 10.55
N VAL A 129 -15.13 -1.61 9.89
CA VAL A 129 -15.01 -1.71 8.44
C VAL A 129 -14.18 -2.94 8.07
N ASP A 130 -14.74 -3.82 7.23
CA ASP A 130 -14.08 -5.04 6.73
C ASP A 130 -13.74 -4.97 5.23
N ILE A 131 -13.91 -3.80 4.62
CA ILE A 131 -13.69 -3.56 3.21
C ILE A 131 -12.30 -2.93 3.01
N PRO A 132 -11.27 -3.68 2.53
CA PRO A 132 -9.93 -3.14 2.33
C PRO A 132 -9.84 -2.00 1.31
N SER A 133 -10.80 -1.94 0.38
CA SER A 133 -10.88 -0.90 -0.65
C SER A 133 -11.66 0.34 -0.20
N TYR A 134 -12.12 0.40 1.05
CA TYR A 134 -12.72 1.60 1.62
C TYR A 134 -11.74 2.77 1.48
N ARG A 135 -12.20 3.89 0.90
CA ARG A 135 -11.38 5.09 0.75
C ARG A 135 -11.61 6.02 1.92
N VAL A 136 -10.55 6.27 2.65
CA VAL A 136 -10.57 7.22 3.78
C VAL A 136 -10.59 8.66 3.25
N LYS A 137 -11.14 9.55 4.07
CA LYS A 137 -11.24 10.99 3.80
C LYS A 137 -10.41 11.75 4.83
N VAL A 138 -10.14 13.01 4.54
CA VAL A 138 -9.53 13.93 5.51
C VAL A 138 -10.45 14.07 6.72
N GLY A 139 -9.89 13.96 7.91
CA GLY A 139 -10.61 13.98 9.18
C GLY A 139 -11.09 12.61 9.66
N ASP A 140 -10.98 11.54 8.86
CA ASP A 140 -11.34 10.20 9.33
C ASP A 140 -10.36 9.72 10.40
N VAL A 141 -10.90 9.14 11.46
CA VAL A 141 -10.14 8.50 12.55
C VAL A 141 -10.20 6.99 12.36
N ILE A 142 -9.05 6.40 12.08
CA ILE A 142 -8.89 4.96 11.95
C ILE A 142 -8.32 4.43 13.28
N ALA A 143 -9.01 3.49 13.91
CA ALA A 143 -8.59 2.94 15.19
C ALA A 143 -8.67 1.41 15.21
N LEU A 144 -7.85 0.80 16.08
CA LEU A 144 -7.97 -0.62 16.37
C LEU A 144 -9.22 -0.85 17.22
N HIS A 145 -10.01 -1.86 16.85
CA HIS A 145 -11.23 -2.20 17.62
C HIS A 145 -10.87 -2.71 19.03
N ASP A 146 -11.67 -2.36 20.03
CA ASP A 146 -11.38 -2.62 21.45
C ASP A 146 -11.14 -4.09 21.78
N THR A 147 -11.91 -5.02 21.21
CA THR A 147 -11.68 -6.47 21.38
C THR A 147 -10.31 -6.90 20.83
N SER A 148 -9.74 -6.19 19.88
CA SER A 148 -8.43 -6.47 19.32
C SER A 148 -7.30 -5.88 20.15
N LYS A 149 -7.53 -4.75 20.83
CA LYS A 149 -6.56 -4.10 21.74
C LYS A 149 -6.16 -5.01 22.91
N SER A 150 -7.07 -5.86 23.39
CA SER A 150 -6.81 -6.79 24.49
C SER A 150 -5.86 -7.94 24.10
N SER A 151 -5.68 -8.20 22.82
CA SER A 151 -4.81 -9.28 22.34
C SER A 151 -3.34 -8.93 22.55
N GLN A 152 -2.58 -9.86 23.17
CA GLN A 152 -1.13 -9.73 23.36
C GLN A 152 -0.38 -9.40 22.06
N LYS A 153 -0.86 -9.95 20.96
CA LYS A 153 -0.29 -9.70 19.62
C LYS A 153 -0.21 -8.21 19.26
N PHE A 154 -1.24 -7.43 19.58
CA PHE A 154 -1.25 -6.00 19.28
C PHE A 154 -0.46 -5.17 20.30
N LYS A 155 -0.30 -5.65 21.53
CA LYS A 155 0.55 -5.01 22.54
C LYS A 155 2.04 -5.12 22.19
N ASP A 156 2.49 -6.31 21.84
CA ASP A 156 3.87 -6.55 21.37
C ASP A 156 4.21 -5.73 20.12
N VAL A 157 3.18 -5.36 19.38
CA VAL A 157 3.24 -4.57 18.16
C VAL A 157 3.69 -3.14 18.44
N VAL A 158 3.16 -2.48 19.45
CA VAL A 158 3.49 -1.09 19.81
C VAL A 158 4.92 -0.93 20.29
N GLU A 159 5.38 -1.87 21.12
CA GLU A 159 6.74 -1.82 21.66
C GLU A 159 7.83 -1.88 20.57
N GLN A 160 7.53 -2.52 19.46
CA GLN A 160 8.50 -2.78 18.38
C GLN A 160 8.42 -1.81 17.18
N THR A 161 7.45 -0.85 17.17
CA THR A 161 7.28 0.13 16.07
C THR A 161 7.85 1.51 16.36
N ALA A 162 8.54 1.68 17.45
CA ALA A 162 9.10 2.99 17.83
C ALA A 162 9.88 3.65 16.68
N ASP A 163 10.56 2.85 15.84
CA ASP A 163 11.54 3.32 14.85
C ASP A 163 10.97 3.56 13.43
N ARG A 164 9.68 3.35 13.19
CA ARG A 164 9.14 3.54 11.84
C ARG A 164 8.68 4.97 11.61
N THR A 165 9.16 5.57 10.52
CA THR A 165 8.70 6.89 10.07
C THR A 165 7.25 6.80 9.60
N VAL A 166 6.39 7.60 10.22
CA VAL A 166 4.99 7.77 9.82
C VAL A 166 4.94 8.84 8.74
N PRO A 167 4.16 8.64 7.67
CA PRO A 167 3.96 9.69 6.66
C PRO A 167 3.32 10.94 7.25
N LEU A 168 3.70 12.12 6.76
CA LEU A 168 3.24 13.42 7.25
C LEU A 168 1.72 13.67 7.10
N TRP A 169 1.04 12.88 6.28
CA TRP A 169 -0.41 12.99 6.07
C TRP A 169 -1.26 12.18 7.07
N LEU A 170 -0.59 11.45 7.99
CA LEU A 170 -1.22 10.71 9.08
C LEU A 170 -0.70 11.23 10.42
N ASP A 171 -1.60 11.57 11.31
CA ASP A 171 -1.28 11.79 12.73
C ASP A 171 -1.59 10.51 13.52
N VAL A 172 -0.55 9.82 13.99
CA VAL A 172 -0.66 8.50 14.63
C VAL A 172 -0.46 8.60 16.13
N ASN A 173 -1.52 8.26 16.87
CA ASN A 173 -1.44 8.05 18.31
C ASN A 173 -1.18 6.57 18.59
N LYS A 174 0.06 6.24 18.97
CA LYS A 174 0.49 4.86 19.23
C LYS A 174 -0.16 4.28 20.48
N GLU A 175 -0.39 5.09 21.51
CA GLU A 175 -1.00 4.66 22.77
C GLU A 175 -2.48 4.31 22.61
N ALA A 176 -3.20 5.12 21.85
CA ALA A 176 -4.62 4.90 21.54
C ALA A 176 -4.85 3.90 20.41
N PHE A 177 -3.80 3.42 19.73
CA PHE A 177 -3.89 2.57 18.53
C PHE A 177 -4.77 3.21 17.44
N SER A 178 -4.60 4.50 17.21
CA SER A 178 -5.42 5.26 16.27
C SER A 178 -4.56 6.16 15.39
N ALA A 179 -5.10 6.52 14.23
CA ALA A 179 -4.53 7.54 13.36
C ALA A 179 -5.63 8.41 12.78
N THR A 180 -5.33 9.69 12.64
CA THR A 180 -6.21 10.65 11.98
C THR A 180 -5.60 11.05 10.63
N VAL A 181 -6.43 11.11 9.61
CA VAL A 181 -6.02 11.57 8.28
C VAL A 181 -6.02 13.10 8.27
N THR A 182 -4.85 13.72 8.22
CA THR A 182 -4.71 15.20 8.24
C THR A 182 -4.87 15.83 6.88
N ARG A 183 -4.36 15.16 5.83
CA ARG A 183 -4.50 15.55 4.41
C ARG A 183 -4.54 14.32 3.52
N MET A 184 -4.87 14.50 2.26
CA MET A 184 -4.76 13.39 1.31
C MET A 184 -3.29 13.11 0.94
N PRO A 185 -2.92 11.84 0.70
CA PRO A 185 -1.57 11.48 0.27
C PRO A 185 -1.26 12.05 -1.11
N VAL A 186 -0.04 12.55 -1.28
CA VAL A 186 0.52 13.02 -2.54
C VAL A 186 1.64 12.09 -3.03
N PRO A 187 2.03 12.13 -4.32
CA PRO A 187 3.10 11.28 -4.84
C PRO A 187 4.44 11.41 -4.11
N GLU A 188 4.73 12.58 -3.53
CA GLU A 188 5.96 12.86 -2.78
C GLU A 188 6.02 12.12 -1.43
N ASP A 189 4.88 11.68 -0.89
CA ASP A 189 4.80 10.90 0.35
C ASP A 189 5.17 9.42 0.15
N LEU A 190 5.39 9.00 -1.11
CA LEU A 190 5.71 7.61 -1.41
C LEU A 190 7.17 7.29 -1.08
N ASP A 191 7.40 6.08 -0.58
CA ASP A 191 8.71 5.50 -0.32
C ASP A 191 9.32 4.79 -1.56
N TYR A 192 8.76 5.04 -2.74
CA TYR A 192 9.21 4.48 -4.02
C TYR A 192 8.83 5.39 -5.18
N GLU A 193 9.63 5.36 -6.24
CA GLU A 193 9.41 6.16 -7.44
C GLU A 193 8.44 5.46 -8.39
N VAL A 194 7.51 6.25 -8.95
CA VAL A 194 6.55 5.81 -9.97
C VAL A 194 6.43 6.85 -11.07
N ALA A 195 6.60 6.40 -12.30
CA ALA A 195 6.31 7.21 -13.48
C ALA A 195 4.81 7.10 -13.86
N ALA A 196 3.96 7.76 -13.06
CA ALA A 196 2.50 7.65 -13.21
C ALA A 196 1.99 8.13 -14.60
N HIS A 197 2.70 9.05 -15.26
CA HIS A 197 2.40 9.49 -16.61
C HIS A 197 2.42 8.35 -17.64
N LEU A 198 3.35 7.40 -17.52
CA LEU A 198 3.42 6.24 -18.41
C LEU A 198 2.19 5.33 -18.31
N ILE A 199 1.55 5.31 -17.14
CA ILE A 199 0.32 4.54 -16.93
C ILE A 199 -0.86 5.23 -17.61
N VAL A 200 -0.90 6.57 -17.51
CA VAL A 200 -1.92 7.38 -18.19
C VAL A 200 -1.80 7.19 -19.72
N GLU A 201 -0.59 7.29 -20.27
CA GLU A 201 -0.33 7.06 -21.70
C GLU A 201 -0.77 5.65 -22.16
N LEU A 202 -0.51 4.62 -21.33
CA LEU A 202 -0.89 3.24 -21.65
C LEU A 202 -2.40 3.06 -21.78
N TYR A 203 -3.20 3.76 -20.95
CA TYR A 203 -4.65 3.67 -20.98
C TYR A 203 -5.33 4.68 -21.91
N SER A 204 -4.59 5.67 -22.42
CA SER A 204 -5.08 6.66 -23.37
C SER A 204 -4.94 6.21 -24.82
N LYS A 205 -4.27 5.08 -25.06
CA LYS A 205 -4.16 4.38 -26.36
C LYS A 205 -5.33 3.43 -26.50
#